data_448cf67c55c50c4708005f7388b444de
#
_entry.id   448cf67c55c50c4708005f7388b444de
#
_cell.length_a   1.000
_cell.length_b   1.000
_cell.length_c   1.000
_cell.angle_alpha   90.00
_cell.angle_beta   90.00
_cell.angle_gamma   90.00
#
_symmetry.space_group_name_H-M   'P 1'
#
loop_
_entity.id
_entity.type
_entity.pdbx_description
1 polymer ?
#
loop_
_entity_poly.entity_id
_entity_poly.type
_entity_poly.pdbx_seq_one_letter_code
_entity_poly.pdbx_strand_id
1 'polypeptide(L)'
;GRLLGNKVLLWVGTRSYGLYLYHWPVYQIIRKQANIQMSVGQIVLAMVITLPITEASYRFIETPIRKGGLRATLGSMRRDVWRVVAGAAVVLLLALATFSLFSADPHCVGSVNCSLEAAANDATDGTTVSDSTVTDGAAPVTTLAGQQITTTTVAKVPQPFVAIGESVMVGAQPLLESAGVLVQAKEGRGPEGVKNAVILLRDGGDIGAGTSIVVQVGTNAPMNAGELDAIMAEVPADAGTVFFLTLRADLVYVPANNELLRALPAKFPNAQLIDWEAESVNVELCPDGIHISCNGSAPATFYTNLILDAFGLPAIT
;
A
#
# COMPACT_ATOMS: atom_id res chain seq x y z
N GLY A 1 9.51 27.27 39.02
CA GLY A 1 8.82 26.35 38.29
C GLY A 1 7.31 26.23 38.32
N ARG A 2 6.52 27.35 38.20
CA ARG A 2 5.03 27.27 38.19
C ARG A 2 4.43 26.57 36.94
N LEU A 3 5.17 26.54 35.83
CA LEU A 3 4.70 25.88 34.60
C LEU A 3 4.74 24.34 34.69
N LEU A 4 5.80 23.75 35.25
CA LEU A 4 5.94 22.29 35.40
C LEU A 4 5.06 21.70 36.50
N GLY A 5 4.52 22.53 37.44
CA GLY A 5 3.59 22.13 38.50
C GLY A 5 2.11 22.15 38.06
N ASN A 6 1.81 22.44 36.78
CA ASN A 6 0.43 22.44 36.29
C ASN A 6 -0.13 21.00 36.31
N LYS A 7 -1.33 20.85 36.92
CA LYS A 7 -2.00 19.54 37.04
C LYS A 7 -2.21 18.83 35.71
N VAL A 8 -2.46 19.59 34.64
CA VAL A 8 -2.62 19.02 33.26
C VAL A 8 -1.31 18.48 32.75
N LEU A 9 -0.21 19.23 32.88
CA LEU A 9 1.11 18.78 32.45
C LEU A 9 1.59 17.57 33.25
N LEU A 10 1.34 17.54 34.55
CA LEU A 10 1.62 16.39 35.41
C LEU A 10 0.79 15.17 35.02
N TRP A 11 -0.50 15.38 34.67
CA TRP A 11 -1.38 14.32 34.21
C TRP A 11 -0.86 13.72 32.86
N VAL A 12 -0.53 14.55 31.88
CA VAL A 12 0.04 14.12 30.59
C VAL A 12 1.40 13.42 30.82
N GLY A 13 2.28 14.02 31.60
CA GLY A 13 3.62 13.45 31.85
C GLY A 13 3.59 12.07 32.49
N THR A 14 2.67 11.85 33.46
CA THR A 14 2.54 10.54 34.12
C THR A 14 1.90 9.48 33.24
N ARG A 15 1.25 9.85 32.14
CA ARG A 15 0.55 8.95 31.21
C ARG A 15 1.17 8.93 29.82
N SER A 16 2.26 9.66 29.63
CA SER A 16 2.93 9.79 28.32
C SER A 16 3.31 8.44 27.70
N TYR A 17 3.74 7.49 28.53
CA TYR A 17 4.04 6.14 28.08
C TYR A 17 2.79 5.40 27.57
N GLY A 18 1.70 5.43 28.30
CA GLY A 18 0.43 4.83 27.87
C GLY A 18 -0.13 5.52 26.62
N LEU A 19 -0.05 6.86 26.54
CA LEU A 19 -0.44 7.61 25.35
C LEU A 19 0.36 7.17 24.13
N TYR A 20 1.68 7.06 24.28
CA TYR A 20 2.57 6.57 23.22
C TYR A 20 2.24 5.13 22.81
N LEU A 21 1.96 4.25 23.77
CA LEU A 21 1.68 2.84 23.50
C LEU A 21 0.33 2.63 22.77
N TYR A 22 -0.72 3.36 23.18
CA TYR A 22 -2.09 3.12 22.69
C TYR A 22 -2.50 4.00 21.50
N HIS A 23 -1.85 5.17 21.27
CA HIS A 23 -2.25 6.01 20.13
C HIS A 23 -2.04 5.29 18.78
N TRP A 24 -0.91 4.62 18.62
CA TRP A 24 -0.56 3.98 17.34
C TRP A 24 -1.57 2.91 16.90
N PRO A 25 -1.93 1.90 17.71
CA PRO A 25 -2.96 0.92 17.34
C PRO A 25 -4.32 1.56 17.01
N VAL A 26 -4.75 2.56 17.81
CA VAL A 26 -6.01 3.28 17.58
C VAL A 26 -5.98 4.03 16.24
N TYR A 27 -4.86 4.71 15.94
CA TYR A 27 -4.67 5.38 14.65
C TYR A 27 -4.73 4.41 13.49
N GLN A 28 -4.07 3.26 13.60
CA GLN A 28 -4.07 2.25 12.53
C GLN A 28 -5.46 1.66 12.27
N ILE A 29 -6.24 1.40 13.32
CA ILE A 29 -7.62 0.91 13.18
C ILE A 29 -8.50 1.95 12.46
N ILE A 30 -8.41 3.23 12.85
CA ILE A 30 -9.20 4.30 12.24
C ILE A 30 -8.73 4.59 10.82
N ARG A 31 -7.41 4.58 10.59
CA ARG A 31 -6.81 4.78 9.27
C ARG A 31 -7.19 3.69 8.28
N LYS A 32 -7.29 2.42 8.71
CA LYS A 32 -7.72 1.31 7.84
C LYS A 32 -9.11 1.54 7.23
N GLN A 33 -10.00 2.25 7.95
CA GLN A 33 -11.34 2.59 7.49
C GLN A 33 -11.41 3.92 6.72
N ALA A 34 -10.36 4.73 6.72
CA ALA A 34 -10.39 6.14 6.29
C ALA A 34 -9.63 6.42 4.99
N ASN A 35 -9.17 5.44 4.23
CA ASN A 35 -8.39 5.64 3.00
C ASN A 35 -7.26 6.69 3.15
N ILE A 36 -6.10 6.25 3.56
CA ILE A 36 -4.75 6.87 3.50
C ILE A 36 -4.55 8.23 4.20
N GLN A 37 -5.46 9.19 4.12
CA GLN A 37 -5.35 10.48 4.82
C GLN A 37 -6.45 10.64 5.86
N MET A 38 -6.04 10.72 7.14
CA MET A 38 -6.99 10.97 8.23
C MET A 38 -7.42 12.43 8.20
N SER A 39 -8.74 12.66 8.15
CA SER A 39 -9.30 14.00 8.37
C SER A 39 -9.05 14.47 9.81
N VAL A 40 -9.09 15.77 10.04
CA VAL A 40 -8.95 16.35 11.39
C VAL A 40 -9.96 15.73 12.36
N GLY A 41 -11.19 15.45 11.90
CA GLY A 41 -12.21 14.79 12.71
C GLY A 41 -11.82 13.37 13.16
N GLN A 42 -11.17 12.60 12.30
CA GLN A 42 -10.68 11.24 12.60
C GLN A 42 -9.49 11.27 13.56
N ILE A 43 -8.60 12.26 13.44
CA ILE A 43 -7.51 12.48 14.40
C ILE A 43 -8.09 12.79 15.79
N VAL A 44 -9.09 13.69 15.86
CA VAL A 44 -9.78 14.02 17.12
C VAL A 44 -10.48 12.78 17.69
N LEU A 45 -11.17 12.01 16.87
CA LEU A 45 -11.81 10.75 17.28
C LEU A 45 -10.80 9.75 17.84
N ALA A 46 -9.66 9.59 17.17
CA ALA A 46 -8.58 8.73 17.64
C ALA A 46 -8.05 9.15 19.01
N MET A 47 -7.88 10.46 19.23
CA MET A 47 -7.47 10.99 20.53
C MET A 47 -8.54 10.78 21.61
N VAL A 48 -9.82 11.00 21.29
CA VAL A 48 -10.96 10.76 22.20
C VAL A 48 -11.03 9.29 22.63
N ILE A 49 -10.68 8.35 21.78
CA ILE A 49 -10.61 6.91 22.09
C ILE A 49 -9.34 6.58 22.88
N THR A 50 -8.19 7.14 22.50
CA THR A 50 -6.89 6.84 23.12
C THR A 50 -6.83 7.31 24.59
N LEU A 51 -7.38 8.49 24.89
CA LEU A 51 -7.33 9.07 26.25
C LEU A 51 -8.00 8.20 27.33
N PRO A 52 -9.24 7.70 27.16
CA PRO A 52 -9.87 6.79 28.12
C PRO A 52 -9.12 5.46 28.27
N ILE A 53 -8.62 4.89 27.18
CA ILE A 53 -7.84 3.64 27.21
C ILE A 53 -6.57 3.84 28.04
N THR A 54 -5.85 4.94 27.80
CA THR A 54 -4.64 5.28 28.56
C THR A 54 -4.95 5.50 30.06
N GLU A 55 -6.03 6.22 30.39
CA GLU A 55 -6.42 6.43 31.77
C GLU A 55 -6.81 5.13 32.47
N ALA A 56 -7.55 4.25 31.79
CA ALA A 56 -7.91 2.94 32.31
C ALA A 56 -6.65 2.08 32.55
N SER A 57 -5.75 2.02 31.58
CA SER A 57 -4.46 1.31 31.73
C SER A 57 -3.64 1.86 32.90
N TYR A 58 -3.50 3.17 33.01
CA TYR A 58 -2.78 3.80 34.10
C TYR A 58 -3.34 3.46 35.47
N ARG A 59 -4.67 3.50 35.64
CA ARG A 59 -5.33 3.22 36.92
C ARG A 59 -5.36 1.75 37.29
N PHE A 60 -5.68 0.90 36.34
CA PHE A 60 -5.98 -0.51 36.60
C PHE A 60 -4.80 -1.46 36.37
N ILE A 61 -3.82 -1.06 35.56
CA ILE A 61 -2.66 -1.89 35.23
C ILE A 61 -1.37 -1.28 35.82
N GLU A 62 -1.00 -0.08 35.34
CA GLU A 62 0.30 0.50 35.66
C GLU A 62 0.44 0.84 37.14
N THR A 63 -0.51 1.56 37.71
CA THR A 63 -0.45 2.00 39.13
C THR A 63 -0.43 0.82 40.09
N PRO A 64 -1.27 -0.23 39.96
CA PRO A 64 -1.20 -1.38 40.85
C PRO A 64 0.12 -2.16 40.75
N ILE A 65 0.62 -2.34 39.52
CA ILE A 65 1.91 -3.05 39.30
C ILE A 65 3.06 -2.28 39.95
N ARG A 66 3.10 -0.96 39.78
CA ARG A 66 4.17 -0.10 40.34
C ARG A 66 4.12 -0.02 41.88
N LYS A 67 2.93 -0.07 42.49
CA LYS A 67 2.76 0.07 43.95
C LYS A 67 2.82 -1.24 44.73
N GLY A 68 2.47 -2.37 44.14
CA GLY A 68 2.32 -3.62 44.87
C GLY A 68 3.00 -4.86 44.30
N GLY A 69 3.65 -4.74 43.13
CA GLY A 69 4.16 -5.89 42.39
C GLY A 69 3.07 -6.79 41.82
N LEU A 70 3.44 -7.65 40.89
CA LEU A 70 2.51 -8.47 40.10
C LEU A 70 1.64 -9.42 40.93
N ARG A 71 2.21 -9.98 42.02
CA ARG A 71 1.49 -10.91 42.91
C ARG A 71 0.41 -10.22 43.75
N ALA A 72 0.68 -9.02 44.26
CA ALA A 72 -0.30 -8.25 45.04
C ALA A 72 -1.43 -7.76 44.13
N THR A 73 -1.13 -7.38 42.87
CA THR A 73 -2.11 -6.96 41.88
C THR A 73 -3.05 -8.10 41.48
N LEU A 74 -2.52 -9.30 41.20
CA LEU A 74 -3.32 -10.47 40.90
C LEU A 74 -4.20 -10.93 42.08
N GLY A 75 -3.69 -10.80 43.33
CA GLY A 75 -4.45 -11.09 44.53
C GLY A 75 -5.60 -10.11 44.77
N SER A 76 -5.42 -8.81 44.46
CA SER A 76 -6.45 -7.78 44.57
C SER A 76 -7.49 -7.85 43.44
N MET A 77 -7.06 -8.21 42.22
CA MET A 77 -7.97 -8.46 41.09
C MET A 77 -9.02 -9.52 41.40
N ARG A 78 -8.66 -10.55 42.17
CA ARG A 78 -9.55 -11.65 42.54
C ARG A 78 -10.70 -11.21 43.47
N ARG A 79 -10.56 -10.10 44.19
CA ARG A 79 -11.58 -9.57 45.10
C ARG A 79 -12.48 -8.49 44.48
N ASP A 80 -12.06 -7.93 43.33
CA ASP A 80 -12.73 -6.78 42.76
C ASP A 80 -13.15 -7.14 41.30
N VAL A 81 -14.39 -7.60 41.13
CA VAL A 81 -14.93 -8.10 39.87
C VAL A 81 -14.77 -7.06 38.74
N TRP A 82 -14.94 -5.77 39.08
CA TRP A 82 -14.77 -4.69 38.09
C TRP A 82 -13.33 -4.55 37.58
N ARG A 83 -12.33 -4.81 38.41
CA ARG A 83 -10.92 -4.83 38.00
C ARG A 83 -10.62 -6.00 37.10
N VAL A 84 -11.23 -7.14 37.37
CA VAL A 84 -11.12 -8.35 36.52
C VAL A 84 -11.75 -8.07 35.17
N VAL A 85 -12.95 -7.48 35.13
CA VAL A 85 -13.65 -7.11 33.88
C VAL A 85 -12.86 -6.07 33.08
N ALA A 86 -12.34 -5.03 33.73
CA ALA A 86 -11.51 -4.04 33.06
C ALA A 86 -10.20 -4.62 32.52
N GLY A 87 -9.55 -5.50 33.29
CA GLY A 87 -8.36 -6.22 32.81
C GLY A 87 -8.65 -7.14 31.64
N ALA A 88 -9.76 -7.88 31.69
CA ALA A 88 -10.21 -8.75 30.60
C ALA A 88 -10.57 -7.95 29.34
N ALA A 89 -11.22 -6.77 29.49
CA ALA A 89 -11.53 -5.90 28.36
C ALA A 89 -10.25 -5.36 27.68
N VAL A 90 -9.25 -4.99 28.47
CA VAL A 90 -7.94 -4.54 27.90
C VAL A 90 -7.23 -5.68 27.18
N VAL A 91 -7.20 -6.89 27.77
CA VAL A 91 -6.62 -8.08 27.11
C VAL A 91 -7.38 -8.42 25.83
N LEU A 92 -8.72 -8.36 25.85
CA LEU A 92 -9.55 -8.59 24.68
C LEU A 92 -9.27 -7.54 23.58
N LEU A 93 -9.18 -6.27 23.94
CA LEU A 93 -8.85 -5.20 22.98
C LEU A 93 -7.44 -5.36 22.39
N LEU A 94 -6.47 -5.76 23.20
CA LEU A 94 -5.12 -6.09 22.71
C LEU A 94 -5.14 -7.32 21.82
N ALA A 95 -5.89 -8.35 22.17
CA ALA A 95 -6.04 -9.56 21.35
C ALA A 95 -6.76 -9.26 20.03
N LEU A 96 -7.81 -8.45 20.05
CA LEU A 96 -8.50 -7.99 18.84
C LEU A 96 -7.59 -7.10 17.97
N ALA A 97 -6.80 -6.24 18.57
CA ALA A 97 -5.82 -5.42 17.85
C ALA A 97 -4.71 -6.28 17.21
N THR A 98 -4.17 -7.26 17.95
CA THR A 98 -3.17 -8.20 17.41
C THR A 98 -3.79 -9.11 16.35
N PHE A 99 -4.99 -9.66 16.58
CA PHE A 99 -5.71 -10.44 15.59
C PHE A 99 -6.00 -9.64 14.32
N SER A 100 -6.41 -8.37 14.47
CA SER A 100 -6.61 -7.45 13.33
C SER A 100 -5.32 -7.15 12.57
N LEU A 101 -4.16 -7.13 13.25
CA LEU A 101 -2.85 -6.97 12.61
C LEU A 101 -2.40 -8.25 11.87
N PHE A 102 -2.66 -9.42 12.45
CA PHE A 102 -2.33 -10.72 11.84
C PHE A 102 -3.33 -11.15 10.77
N SER A 103 -4.59 -10.73 10.86
CA SER A 103 -5.64 -10.97 9.86
C SER A 103 -5.70 -9.88 8.79
N ALA A 104 -4.90 -8.82 8.91
CA ALA A 104 -4.74 -7.85 7.85
C ALA A 104 -3.96 -8.51 6.72
N ASP A 105 -4.61 -8.74 5.60
CA ASP A 105 -3.96 -9.21 4.39
C ASP A 105 -2.77 -8.27 4.11
N PRO A 106 -1.52 -8.76 4.09
CA PRO A 106 -0.35 -7.91 3.87
C PRO A 106 -0.41 -7.16 2.53
N HIS A 107 -1.22 -7.64 1.59
CA HIS A 107 -1.47 -7.00 0.31
C HIS A 107 -2.35 -5.75 0.40
N CYS A 108 -3.10 -5.56 1.49
CA CYS A 108 -4.06 -4.46 1.65
C CYS A 108 -3.59 -3.28 2.52
N VAL A 109 -2.39 -3.29 3.06
CA VAL A 109 -1.87 -2.17 3.85
C VAL A 109 -1.46 -1.02 2.93
N GLY A 110 -2.42 -0.13 2.67
CA GLY A 110 -2.18 1.15 2.00
C GLY A 110 -2.41 1.20 0.49
N SER A 111 -3.21 0.29 -0.12
CA SER A 111 -3.54 0.41 -1.55
C SER A 111 -5.00 0.82 -1.79
N VAL A 112 -5.18 1.75 -2.72
CA VAL A 112 -6.50 2.17 -3.24
C VAL A 112 -7.22 1.01 -3.93
N ASN A 113 -6.47 0.00 -4.39
CA ASN A 113 -6.97 -1.15 -5.13
C ASN A 113 -7.71 -2.18 -4.27
N CYS A 114 -7.53 -2.19 -2.94
CA CYS A 114 -8.26 -3.12 -2.06
C CYS A 114 -9.77 -2.87 -2.03
N SER A 115 -10.20 -1.64 -2.29
CA SER A 115 -11.64 -1.33 -2.43
C SER A 115 -12.20 -1.82 -3.76
N LEU A 116 -11.39 -1.87 -4.81
CA LEU A 116 -11.79 -2.38 -6.12
C LEU A 116 -11.80 -3.92 -6.14
N GLU A 117 -10.84 -4.58 -5.49
CA GLU A 117 -10.84 -6.05 -5.34
C GLU A 117 -11.95 -6.54 -4.42
N ALA A 118 -12.23 -5.82 -3.32
CA ALA A 118 -13.38 -6.12 -2.46
C ALA A 118 -14.71 -5.93 -3.21
N ALA A 119 -14.82 -4.88 -4.03
CA ALA A 119 -15.99 -4.64 -4.87
C ALA A 119 -16.12 -5.68 -6.02
N ALA A 120 -15.01 -6.16 -6.57
CA ALA A 120 -15.00 -7.21 -7.60
C ALA A 120 -15.38 -8.58 -7.02
N ASN A 121 -14.94 -8.90 -5.80
CA ASN A 121 -15.29 -10.14 -5.12
C ASN A 121 -16.75 -10.13 -4.61
N ASP A 122 -17.27 -8.97 -4.20
CA ASP A 122 -18.68 -8.81 -3.80
C ASP A 122 -19.62 -8.89 -5.02
N ALA A 123 -19.15 -8.49 -6.20
CA ALA A 123 -19.90 -8.61 -7.45
C ALA A 123 -19.99 -10.05 -7.99
N THR A 124 -19.10 -10.97 -7.54
CA THR A 124 -19.13 -12.38 -7.94
C THR A 124 -19.98 -13.27 -7.03
N ASP A 125 -20.27 -12.83 -5.79
CA ASP A 125 -21.07 -13.62 -4.83
C ASP A 125 -22.54 -13.18 -4.74
N GLY A 126 -22.95 -12.20 -5.53
CA GLY A 126 -24.27 -11.54 -5.47
C GLY A 126 -25.19 -11.74 -6.67
N THR A 127 -25.10 -12.84 -7.43
CA THR A 127 -26.07 -13.09 -8.49
C THR A 127 -27.14 -14.10 -8.08
N THR A 128 -27.96 -13.74 -7.10
CA THR A 128 -29.35 -14.22 -7.05
C THR A 128 -30.21 -13.22 -7.82
N VAL A 129 -30.53 -13.58 -9.03
CA VAL A 129 -31.52 -12.87 -9.85
C VAL A 129 -32.86 -12.93 -9.14
N SER A 130 -33.34 -11.80 -8.61
CA SER A 130 -34.73 -11.62 -8.19
C SER A 130 -35.58 -11.42 -9.45
N ASP A 131 -36.41 -12.38 -9.65
CA ASP A 131 -37.51 -12.44 -10.64
C ASP A 131 -38.43 -11.21 -10.50
N SER A 132 -38.46 -10.37 -11.51
CA SER A 132 -39.47 -9.35 -11.67
C SER A 132 -40.40 -9.78 -12.80
N THR A 133 -41.59 -10.26 -12.40
CA THR A 133 -42.75 -10.59 -13.24
C THR A 133 -43.05 -9.49 -14.25
N VAL A 134 -43.04 -9.86 -15.53
CA VAL A 134 -43.82 -9.21 -16.57
C VAL A 134 -44.67 -10.29 -17.24
N THR A 135 -45.99 -10.11 -17.15
CA THR A 135 -47.04 -10.90 -17.76
C THR A 135 -47.14 -10.65 -19.26
N ASP A 136 -47.49 -11.71 -19.93
CA ASP A 136 -48.27 -11.92 -21.16
C ASP A 136 -47.52 -12.36 -22.43
N GLY A 137 -48.02 -13.50 -22.96
CA GLY A 137 -47.91 -13.90 -24.37
C GLY A 137 -47.41 -15.34 -24.61
N ALA A 138 -48.34 -16.27 -24.63
CA ALA A 138 -48.09 -17.72 -24.85
C ALA A 138 -47.47 -18.07 -26.21
N ALA A 139 -46.48 -18.96 -26.18
CA ALA A 139 -46.28 -20.03 -27.17
C ALA A 139 -45.27 -21.08 -26.61
N PRO A 140 -45.44 -22.41 -26.87
CA PRO A 140 -44.65 -23.45 -26.25
C PRO A 140 -43.29 -23.57 -26.93
N VAL A 141 -42.23 -23.46 -26.14
CA VAL A 141 -40.85 -23.73 -26.61
C VAL A 141 -40.46 -25.16 -26.25
N THR A 142 -40.22 -25.92 -27.29
CA THR A 142 -39.66 -27.27 -27.31
C THR A 142 -38.32 -27.31 -26.63
N THR A 143 -38.18 -28.20 -25.64
CA THR A 143 -36.93 -28.48 -24.95
C THR A 143 -35.93 -29.14 -25.90
N LEU A 144 -34.86 -28.45 -26.28
CA LEU A 144 -33.66 -29.08 -26.89
C LEU A 144 -32.62 -29.30 -25.79
N ALA A 145 -32.41 -30.57 -25.48
CA ALA A 145 -31.36 -31.03 -24.60
C ALA A 145 -29.99 -30.81 -25.26
N GLY A 146 -29.02 -30.31 -24.45
CA GLY A 146 -27.59 -30.51 -24.70
C GLY A 146 -26.87 -29.46 -25.55
N GLN A 147 -26.87 -28.20 -25.15
CA GLN A 147 -25.76 -27.28 -25.50
C GLN A 147 -24.90 -27.00 -24.27
N GLN A 148 -23.71 -27.62 -24.25
CA GLN A 148 -22.62 -27.15 -23.38
C GLN A 148 -22.31 -25.71 -23.80
N ILE A 149 -22.58 -24.75 -22.92
CA ILE A 149 -22.08 -23.39 -23.07
C ILE A 149 -20.60 -23.45 -22.81
N THR A 150 -19.81 -23.58 -23.86
CA THR A 150 -18.36 -23.36 -23.80
C THR A 150 -18.18 -21.86 -23.58
N THR A 151 -17.94 -21.44 -22.35
CA THR A 151 -17.52 -20.08 -22.04
C THR A 151 -16.15 -19.91 -22.67
N THR A 152 -16.08 -19.38 -23.87
CA THR A 152 -14.83 -18.95 -24.48
C THR A 152 -14.36 -17.73 -23.70
N THR A 153 -13.48 -17.93 -22.74
CA THR A 153 -12.75 -16.84 -22.09
C THR A 153 -11.93 -16.17 -23.19
N VAL A 154 -12.36 -15.02 -23.65
CA VAL A 154 -11.57 -14.22 -24.60
C VAL A 154 -10.31 -13.84 -23.86
N ALA A 155 -9.17 -14.34 -24.31
CA ALA A 155 -7.88 -13.96 -23.73
C ALA A 155 -7.72 -12.45 -23.84
N LYS A 156 -7.42 -11.79 -22.71
CA LYS A 156 -7.15 -10.35 -22.65
C LYS A 156 -5.92 -10.05 -23.50
N VAL A 157 -5.98 -9.02 -24.32
CA VAL A 157 -4.81 -8.57 -25.08
C VAL A 157 -3.88 -7.82 -24.13
N PRO A 158 -2.60 -8.21 -24.03
CA PRO A 158 -1.63 -7.51 -23.20
C PRO A 158 -1.50 -6.03 -23.56
N GLN A 159 -1.19 -5.20 -22.57
CA GLN A 159 -0.91 -3.79 -22.79
C GLN A 159 0.43 -3.62 -23.50
N PRO A 160 0.56 -2.69 -24.44
CA PRO A 160 1.84 -2.46 -25.11
C PRO A 160 2.89 -1.86 -24.16
N PHE A 161 2.46 -1.00 -23.22
CA PHE A 161 3.30 -0.26 -22.31
C PHE A 161 2.78 -0.31 -20.88
N VAL A 162 3.63 -0.71 -19.96
CA VAL A 162 3.32 -0.82 -18.53
C VAL A 162 4.41 -0.13 -17.72
N ALA A 163 4.01 0.67 -16.72
CA ALA A 163 4.92 1.32 -15.79
C ALA A 163 4.60 0.86 -14.35
N ILE A 164 5.60 0.34 -13.66
CA ILE A 164 5.49 -0.17 -12.28
C ILE A 164 6.46 0.61 -11.40
N GLY A 165 5.95 1.28 -10.36
CA GLY A 165 6.84 2.13 -9.58
C GLY A 165 6.42 2.43 -8.16
N GLU A 166 7.23 3.29 -7.57
CA GLU A 166 7.12 3.81 -6.22
C GLU A 166 6.50 5.23 -6.22
N SER A 167 6.64 5.97 -5.12
CA SER A 167 6.05 7.30 -4.93
C SER A 167 6.47 8.35 -5.97
N VAL A 168 7.68 8.28 -6.50
CA VAL A 168 8.13 9.20 -7.57
C VAL A 168 7.27 9.02 -8.81
N MET A 169 7.04 7.76 -9.23
CA MET A 169 6.19 7.46 -10.38
C MET A 169 4.72 7.81 -10.14
N VAL A 170 4.22 7.75 -8.89
CA VAL A 170 2.88 8.26 -8.55
C VAL A 170 2.71 9.72 -8.97
N GLY A 171 3.76 10.54 -8.80
CA GLY A 171 3.76 11.94 -9.24
C GLY A 171 3.65 12.14 -10.76
N ALA A 172 4.03 11.15 -11.55
CA ALA A 172 3.94 11.16 -13.02
C ALA A 172 2.75 10.36 -13.56
N GLN A 173 2.04 9.61 -12.73
CA GLN A 173 0.99 8.69 -13.14
C GLN A 173 -0.07 9.31 -14.07
N PRO A 174 -0.67 10.47 -13.77
CA PRO A 174 -1.68 11.05 -14.66
C PRO A 174 -1.16 11.35 -16.07
N LEU A 175 0.11 11.75 -16.17
CA LEU A 175 0.74 12.06 -17.44
C LEU A 175 1.05 10.80 -18.26
N LEU A 176 1.57 9.76 -17.61
CA LEU A 176 1.82 8.46 -18.23
C LEU A 176 0.52 7.80 -18.72
N GLU A 177 -0.54 7.83 -17.90
CA GLU A 177 -1.86 7.29 -18.25
C GLU A 177 -2.48 8.05 -19.44
N SER A 178 -2.32 9.38 -19.49
CA SER A 178 -2.79 10.19 -20.61
C SER A 178 -2.06 9.87 -21.93
N ALA A 179 -0.83 9.37 -21.85
CA ALA A 179 -0.03 8.89 -22.97
C ALA A 179 -0.31 7.43 -23.35
N GLY A 180 -1.26 6.75 -22.71
CA GLY A 180 -1.65 5.37 -23.01
C GLY A 180 -0.78 4.30 -22.33
N VAL A 181 -0.04 4.65 -21.29
CA VAL A 181 0.72 3.71 -20.46
C VAL A 181 -0.14 3.21 -19.30
N LEU A 182 -0.23 1.90 -19.11
CA LEU A 182 -0.84 1.33 -17.91
C LEU A 182 0.11 1.53 -16.72
N VAL A 183 -0.34 2.26 -15.69
CA VAL A 183 0.51 2.58 -14.53
C VAL A 183 0.06 1.81 -13.30
N GLN A 184 1.01 1.16 -12.65
CA GLN A 184 0.85 0.50 -11.36
C GLN A 184 1.89 1.06 -10.38
N ALA A 185 1.67 2.30 -9.92
CA ALA A 185 2.53 3.00 -8.98
C ALA A 185 1.91 3.07 -7.59
N LYS A 186 2.75 3.05 -6.53
CA LYS A 186 2.29 3.10 -5.14
C LYS A 186 3.35 3.71 -4.23
N GLU A 187 2.91 4.62 -3.36
CA GLU A 187 3.76 5.19 -2.32
C GLU A 187 4.28 4.12 -1.34
N GLY A 188 5.56 4.26 -0.94
CA GLY A 188 6.19 3.38 0.04
C GLY A 188 6.40 1.93 -0.43
N ARG A 189 6.25 1.67 -1.74
CA ARG A 189 6.47 0.33 -2.30
C ARG A 189 7.95 -0.03 -2.23
N GLY A 190 8.27 -1.24 -1.78
CA GLY A 190 9.62 -1.81 -1.84
C GLY A 190 9.73 -2.90 -2.92
N PRO A 191 10.88 -3.57 -3.05
CA PRO A 191 11.15 -4.57 -4.09
C PRO A 191 10.13 -5.71 -4.15
N GLU A 192 9.73 -6.25 -3.00
CA GLU A 192 8.69 -7.29 -2.92
C GLU A 192 7.34 -6.80 -3.47
N GLY A 193 6.98 -5.54 -3.16
CA GLY A 193 5.76 -4.92 -3.69
C GLY A 193 5.80 -4.68 -5.19
N VAL A 194 6.97 -4.42 -5.76
CA VAL A 194 7.16 -4.34 -7.23
C VAL A 194 7.02 -5.72 -7.86
N LYS A 195 7.65 -6.75 -7.29
CA LYS A 195 7.48 -8.14 -7.74
C LYS A 195 6.01 -8.55 -7.77
N ASN A 196 5.29 -8.28 -6.69
CA ASN A 196 3.86 -8.61 -6.60
C ASN A 196 3.02 -7.85 -7.63
N ALA A 197 3.39 -6.61 -7.97
CA ALA A 197 2.72 -5.87 -9.04
C ALA A 197 2.96 -6.50 -10.42
N VAL A 198 4.17 -7.00 -10.70
CA VAL A 198 4.46 -7.75 -11.92
C VAL A 198 3.60 -9.02 -12.00
N ILE A 199 3.53 -9.79 -10.91
CA ILE A 199 2.70 -11.01 -10.81
C ILE A 199 1.24 -10.68 -11.11
N LEU A 200 0.69 -9.67 -10.43
CA LEU A 200 -0.70 -9.25 -10.58
C LEU A 200 -1.03 -8.89 -12.04
N LEU A 201 -0.19 -8.09 -12.68
CA LEU A 201 -0.39 -7.65 -14.06
C LEU A 201 -0.20 -8.77 -15.06
N ARG A 202 0.76 -9.68 -14.83
CA ARG A 202 0.97 -10.89 -15.64
C ARG A 202 -0.26 -11.81 -15.55
N ASP A 203 -0.67 -12.14 -14.32
CA ASP A 203 -1.79 -13.07 -14.08
C ASP A 203 -3.12 -12.46 -14.52
N GLY A 204 -3.25 -11.13 -14.47
CA GLY A 204 -4.37 -10.37 -15.02
C GLY A 204 -4.36 -10.22 -16.55
N GLY A 205 -3.29 -10.70 -17.22
CA GLY A 205 -3.15 -10.61 -18.68
C GLY A 205 -2.83 -9.21 -19.21
N ASP A 206 -2.36 -8.30 -18.36
CA ASP A 206 -1.90 -6.96 -18.76
C ASP A 206 -0.45 -6.98 -19.25
N ILE A 207 0.39 -7.86 -18.69
CA ILE A 207 1.75 -8.11 -19.14
C ILE A 207 1.79 -9.45 -19.89
N GLY A 208 2.35 -9.44 -21.10
CA GLY A 208 2.50 -10.62 -21.94
C GLY A 208 3.40 -10.35 -23.13
N ALA A 209 3.19 -11.10 -24.21
CA ALA A 209 4.01 -11.02 -25.41
C ALA A 209 4.16 -9.59 -25.94
N GLY A 210 5.40 -9.12 -26.04
CA GLY A 210 5.75 -7.81 -26.59
C GLY A 210 5.48 -6.61 -25.66
N THR A 211 4.95 -6.79 -24.43
CA THR A 211 4.76 -5.70 -23.47
C THR A 211 6.10 -5.11 -23.06
N SER A 212 6.32 -3.83 -23.33
CA SER A 212 7.44 -3.07 -22.77
C SER A 212 7.11 -2.57 -21.38
N ILE A 213 8.04 -2.74 -20.43
CA ILE A 213 7.81 -2.48 -19.02
C ILE A 213 8.84 -1.48 -18.51
N VAL A 214 8.42 -0.45 -17.78
CA VAL A 214 9.32 0.39 -16.99
C VAL A 214 9.14 0.07 -15.50
N VAL A 215 10.25 -0.11 -14.80
CA VAL A 215 10.30 -0.41 -13.37
C VAL A 215 11.10 0.68 -12.64
N GLN A 216 10.48 1.28 -11.61
CA GLN A 216 11.16 2.16 -10.66
C GLN A 216 11.08 1.53 -9.27
N VAL A 217 12.23 1.18 -8.69
CA VAL A 217 12.34 0.46 -7.43
C VAL A 217 13.62 0.81 -6.67
N GLY A 218 13.54 0.94 -5.35
CA GLY A 218 14.69 1.09 -4.47
C GLY A 218 14.86 2.46 -3.84
N THR A 219 13.91 3.39 -4.01
CA THR A 219 13.92 4.67 -3.29
C THR A 219 13.54 4.49 -1.82
N ASN A 220 12.72 3.48 -1.49
CA ASN A 220 12.15 3.32 -0.14
C ASN A 220 12.95 2.37 0.76
N ALA A 221 13.92 1.61 0.24
CA ALA A 221 14.72 0.66 1.01
C ALA A 221 16.03 0.30 0.29
N PRO A 222 17.07 -0.13 1.04
CA PRO A 222 18.21 -0.80 0.44
C PRO A 222 17.75 -2.08 -0.25
N MET A 223 18.37 -2.39 -1.40
CA MET A 223 18.11 -3.59 -2.19
C MET A 223 19.31 -4.53 -2.22
N ASN A 224 19.05 -5.76 -2.65
CA ASN A 224 20.08 -6.72 -3.02
C ASN A 224 19.80 -7.30 -4.43
N ALA A 225 20.80 -7.92 -5.02
CA ALA A 225 20.70 -8.47 -6.39
C ALA A 225 19.60 -9.54 -6.50
N GLY A 226 19.38 -10.34 -5.45
CA GLY A 226 18.36 -11.40 -5.46
C GLY A 226 16.92 -10.86 -5.54
N GLU A 227 16.67 -9.66 -5.03
CA GLU A 227 15.34 -9.02 -5.13
C GLU A 227 15.06 -8.56 -6.57
N LEU A 228 16.06 -8.02 -7.26
CA LEU A 228 15.95 -7.65 -8.67
C LEU A 228 15.81 -8.89 -9.56
N ASP A 229 16.54 -9.96 -9.25
CA ASP A 229 16.39 -11.26 -9.91
C ASP A 229 14.98 -11.82 -9.75
N ALA A 230 14.42 -11.71 -8.56
CA ALA A 230 13.07 -12.17 -8.27
C ALA A 230 12.00 -11.35 -9.02
N ILE A 231 12.21 -10.05 -9.23
CA ILE A 231 11.34 -9.23 -10.08
C ILE A 231 11.42 -9.70 -11.54
N MET A 232 12.64 -9.87 -12.06
CA MET A 232 12.85 -10.29 -13.45
C MET A 232 12.33 -11.70 -13.73
N ALA A 233 12.37 -12.60 -12.73
CA ALA A 233 11.86 -13.96 -12.85
C ALA A 233 10.33 -14.02 -13.06
N GLU A 234 9.61 -13.00 -12.66
CA GLU A 234 8.15 -12.91 -12.83
C GLU A 234 7.74 -12.28 -14.17
N VAL A 235 8.67 -11.63 -14.87
CA VAL A 235 8.42 -11.07 -16.20
C VAL A 235 8.29 -12.21 -17.22
N PRO A 236 7.23 -12.27 -18.04
CA PRO A 236 7.09 -13.26 -19.10
C PRO A 236 8.30 -13.27 -20.05
N ALA A 237 8.72 -14.44 -20.45
CA ALA A 237 9.90 -14.60 -21.34
C ALA A 237 9.71 -13.98 -22.74
N ASP A 238 8.47 -13.81 -23.16
CA ASP A 238 8.05 -13.20 -24.42
C ASP A 238 7.67 -11.71 -24.26
N ALA A 239 7.82 -11.13 -23.07
CA ALA A 239 7.68 -9.70 -22.87
C ALA A 239 8.74 -8.94 -23.67
N GLY A 240 8.46 -7.69 -23.97
CA GLY A 240 9.40 -6.78 -24.62
C GLY A 240 10.54 -6.34 -23.70
N THR A 241 11.02 -5.14 -23.89
CA THR A 241 12.10 -4.58 -23.09
C THR A 241 11.62 -4.20 -21.69
N VAL A 242 12.43 -4.50 -20.68
CA VAL A 242 12.23 -4.07 -19.29
C VAL A 242 13.22 -2.96 -18.95
N PHE A 243 12.74 -1.75 -18.82
CA PHE A 243 13.55 -0.59 -18.47
C PHE A 243 13.55 -0.38 -16.95
N PHE A 244 14.72 -0.21 -16.36
CA PHE A 244 14.86 0.16 -14.96
C PHE A 244 15.34 1.61 -14.85
N LEU A 245 14.70 2.40 -13.99
CA LEU A 245 15.18 3.76 -13.69
C LEU A 245 16.22 3.70 -12.56
N THR A 246 17.33 4.44 -12.74
CA THR A 246 18.18 4.78 -11.60
C THR A 246 17.44 5.72 -10.67
N LEU A 247 17.94 5.89 -9.46
CA LEU A 247 17.30 6.60 -8.37
C LEU A 247 18.03 7.91 -8.10
N ARG A 248 17.29 8.96 -7.82
CA ARG A 248 17.83 10.23 -7.32
C ARG A 248 17.21 10.54 -5.95
N ALA A 249 18.01 10.37 -4.91
CA ALA A 249 17.68 10.71 -3.53
C ALA A 249 18.97 10.79 -2.71
N ASP A 250 19.03 11.71 -1.76
CA ASP A 250 20.14 11.81 -0.79
C ASP A 250 19.92 10.82 0.36
N LEU A 251 20.00 9.52 0.04
CA LEU A 251 19.85 8.42 0.98
C LEU A 251 21.07 7.50 0.89
N VAL A 252 21.59 7.09 2.03
CA VAL A 252 22.87 6.36 2.16
C VAL A 252 22.95 5.09 1.31
N TYR A 253 21.84 4.46 0.99
CA TYR A 253 21.76 3.21 0.22
C TYR A 253 21.50 3.42 -1.27
N VAL A 254 21.11 4.62 -1.72
CA VAL A 254 20.77 4.87 -3.13
C VAL A 254 21.95 4.66 -4.07
N PRO A 255 23.20 5.08 -3.76
CA PRO A 255 24.33 4.77 -4.62
C PRO A 255 24.53 3.26 -4.86
N ALA A 256 24.43 2.44 -3.79
CA ALA A 256 24.54 0.99 -3.90
C ALA A 256 23.37 0.38 -4.69
N ASN A 257 22.14 0.88 -4.51
CA ASN A 257 20.99 0.46 -5.30
C ASN A 257 21.17 0.79 -6.79
N ASN A 258 21.72 1.97 -7.11
CA ASN A 258 22.00 2.37 -8.49
C ASN A 258 23.06 1.49 -9.17
N GLU A 259 24.08 1.04 -8.42
CA GLU A 259 25.05 0.06 -8.92
C GLU A 259 24.38 -1.27 -9.31
N LEU A 260 23.45 -1.75 -8.47
CA LEU A 260 22.68 -2.97 -8.77
C LEU A 260 21.80 -2.79 -10.02
N LEU A 261 21.13 -1.66 -10.16
CA LEU A 261 20.29 -1.36 -11.33
C LEU A 261 21.11 -1.27 -12.61
N ARG A 262 22.28 -0.61 -12.57
CA ARG A 262 23.21 -0.51 -13.71
C ARG A 262 23.79 -1.85 -14.14
N ALA A 263 23.83 -2.84 -13.24
CA ALA A 263 24.33 -4.17 -13.57
C ALA A 263 23.29 -5.06 -14.31
N LEU A 264 21.99 -4.70 -14.30
CA LEU A 264 20.92 -5.52 -14.86
C LEU A 264 21.04 -5.79 -16.36
N PRO A 265 21.41 -4.82 -17.23
CA PRO A 265 21.53 -5.08 -18.67
C PRO A 265 22.60 -6.09 -19.02
N ALA A 266 23.65 -6.23 -18.20
CA ALA A 266 24.68 -7.25 -18.41
C ALA A 266 24.20 -8.66 -18.02
N LYS A 267 23.18 -8.76 -17.16
CA LYS A 267 22.63 -10.03 -16.66
C LYS A 267 21.41 -10.50 -17.45
N PHE A 268 20.54 -9.59 -17.83
CA PHE A 268 19.28 -9.86 -18.51
C PHE A 268 19.26 -9.19 -19.89
N PRO A 269 19.26 -9.95 -20.99
CA PRO A 269 19.35 -9.40 -22.35
C PRO A 269 18.21 -8.44 -22.74
N ASN A 270 17.04 -8.59 -22.11
CA ASN A 270 15.88 -7.74 -22.32
C ASN A 270 15.80 -6.57 -21.31
N ALA A 271 16.76 -6.42 -20.37
CA ALA A 271 16.81 -5.30 -19.46
C ALA A 271 17.60 -4.14 -20.07
N GLN A 272 17.08 -2.92 -19.88
CA GLN A 272 17.74 -1.67 -20.22
C GLN A 272 17.65 -0.68 -19.07
N LEU A 273 18.42 0.40 -19.13
CA LEU A 273 18.48 1.41 -18.08
C LEU A 273 17.99 2.76 -18.60
N ILE A 274 17.20 3.45 -17.78
CA ILE A 274 16.91 4.88 -17.91
C ILE A 274 17.68 5.57 -16.78
N ASP A 275 18.69 6.38 -17.10
CA ASP A 275 19.54 7.00 -16.07
C ASP A 275 18.92 8.28 -15.52
N TRP A 276 17.82 8.11 -14.72
CA TRP A 276 17.15 9.21 -14.03
C TRP A 276 18.10 10.03 -13.15
N GLU A 277 19.06 9.38 -12.48
CA GLU A 277 20.04 10.09 -11.65
C GLU A 277 20.83 11.10 -12.47
N ALA A 278 21.37 10.70 -13.61
CA ALA A 278 22.16 11.56 -14.47
C ALA A 278 21.30 12.62 -15.20
N GLU A 279 20.18 12.20 -15.79
CA GLU A 279 19.32 13.07 -16.60
C GLU A 279 18.63 14.15 -15.78
N SER A 280 18.33 13.87 -14.51
CA SER A 280 17.58 14.77 -13.65
C SER A 280 18.44 15.81 -12.90
N VAL A 281 19.76 15.89 -13.12
CA VAL A 281 20.66 16.77 -12.36
C VAL A 281 20.16 18.24 -12.29
N ASN A 282 19.60 18.74 -13.38
CA ASN A 282 19.09 20.10 -13.49
C ASN A 282 17.57 20.19 -13.25
N VAL A 283 16.92 19.11 -12.85
CA VAL A 283 15.47 19.10 -12.55
C VAL A 283 15.26 19.54 -11.12
N GLU A 284 14.40 20.53 -10.90
CA GLU A 284 14.03 21.01 -9.56
C GLU A 284 13.02 20.04 -8.94
N LEU A 285 13.51 19.19 -8.05
CA LEU A 285 12.67 18.26 -7.29
C LEU A 285 11.96 18.97 -6.13
N CYS A 286 11.03 18.25 -5.46
CA CYS A 286 10.45 18.70 -4.20
C CYS A 286 11.54 19.00 -3.14
N PRO A 287 11.22 19.75 -2.08
CA PRO A 287 12.18 20.09 -1.02
C PRO A 287 12.83 18.87 -0.34
N ASP A 288 12.25 17.68 -0.48
CA ASP A 288 12.82 16.42 0.00
C ASP A 288 13.92 15.86 -0.92
N GLY A 289 14.17 16.47 -2.08
CA GLY A 289 15.16 16.02 -3.05
C GLY A 289 14.81 14.71 -3.78
N ILE A 290 13.57 14.25 -3.71
CA ILE A 290 13.12 12.94 -4.22
C ILE A 290 11.91 13.09 -5.17
N HIS A 291 10.82 13.71 -4.69
CA HIS A 291 9.56 13.73 -5.41
C HIS A 291 9.51 14.81 -6.48
N ILE A 292 8.62 14.61 -7.46
CA ILE A 292 8.50 15.43 -8.67
C ILE A 292 7.18 16.22 -8.75
N SER A 293 6.29 16.06 -7.76
CA SER A 293 4.91 16.55 -7.83
C SER A 293 4.65 17.89 -7.15
N CYS A 294 5.68 18.50 -6.51
CA CYS A 294 5.49 19.72 -5.69
C CYS A 294 5.73 21.03 -6.43
N ASN A 295 6.58 21.03 -7.46
CA ASN A 295 7.09 22.23 -8.13
C ASN A 295 6.46 22.45 -9.52
N GLY A 296 5.12 22.37 -9.59
CA GLY A 296 4.39 22.44 -10.85
C GLY A 296 4.50 21.14 -11.67
N SER A 297 4.19 21.21 -12.96
CA SER A 297 4.18 20.06 -13.85
C SER A 297 5.53 19.71 -14.47
N ALA A 298 6.48 20.67 -14.51
CA ALA A 298 7.72 20.51 -15.27
C ALA A 298 8.58 19.29 -14.87
N PRO A 299 8.83 19.01 -13.57
CA PRO A 299 9.58 17.82 -13.16
C PRO A 299 8.87 16.52 -13.54
N ALA A 300 7.55 16.46 -13.36
CA ALA A 300 6.74 15.28 -13.71
C ALA A 300 6.69 15.08 -15.24
N THR A 301 6.57 16.15 -16.01
CA THR A 301 6.64 16.11 -17.48
C THR A 301 8.01 15.61 -17.95
N PHE A 302 9.10 16.09 -17.37
CA PHE A 302 10.44 15.64 -17.72
C PHE A 302 10.62 14.14 -17.43
N TYR A 303 10.24 13.68 -16.23
CA TYR A 303 10.29 12.26 -15.85
C TYR A 303 9.43 11.39 -16.78
N THR A 304 8.23 11.85 -17.10
CA THR A 304 7.33 11.17 -18.04
C THR A 304 7.97 11.04 -19.41
N ASN A 305 8.54 12.13 -19.94
CA ASN A 305 9.14 12.14 -21.28
C ASN A 305 10.34 11.20 -21.40
N LEU A 306 11.14 11.03 -20.35
CA LEU A 306 12.21 10.00 -20.34
C LEU A 306 11.64 8.58 -20.48
N ILE A 307 10.51 8.29 -19.85
CA ILE A 307 9.84 6.99 -19.96
C ILE A 307 9.21 6.82 -21.34
N LEU A 308 8.57 7.85 -21.87
CA LEU A 308 7.94 7.83 -23.18
C LEU A 308 8.99 7.65 -24.30
N ASP A 309 10.15 8.32 -24.18
CA ASP A 309 11.27 8.16 -25.12
C ASP A 309 11.79 6.71 -25.12
N ALA A 310 11.96 6.11 -23.93
CA ALA A 310 12.34 4.69 -23.81
C ALA A 310 11.31 3.74 -24.45
N PHE A 311 10.03 4.10 -24.42
CA PHE A 311 8.97 3.35 -25.10
C PHE A 311 8.83 3.66 -26.59
N GLY A 312 9.57 4.64 -27.10
CA GLY A 312 9.40 5.12 -28.48
C GLY A 312 8.10 5.90 -28.71
N LEU A 313 7.53 6.48 -27.68
CA LEU A 313 6.31 7.27 -27.70
C LEU A 313 6.63 8.78 -27.82
N PRO A 314 5.74 9.60 -28.41
CA PRO A 314 5.95 11.03 -28.52
C PRO A 314 5.96 11.70 -27.13
N ALA A 315 6.83 12.68 -26.99
CA ALA A 315 6.89 13.49 -25.78
C ALA A 315 5.59 14.30 -25.59
N ILE A 316 5.21 14.51 -24.32
CA ILE A 316 4.13 15.41 -23.93
C ILE A 316 4.67 16.81 -23.62
N THR A 317 3.83 17.83 -23.72
CA THR A 317 4.17 19.25 -23.51
C THR A 317 3.64 19.78 -22.18
#